data_1f4720ecb91b8f837b65505ef7c370e1
#
_entry.id   1f4720ecb91b8f837b65505ef7c370e1
#
_cell.length_a   1.000
_cell.length_b   1.000
_cell.length_c   1.000
_cell.angle_alpha   90.00
_cell.angle_beta   90.00
_cell.angle_gamma   90.00
#
_symmetry.space_group_name_H-M   'P 1'
#
loop_
_entity.id
_entity.type
_entity.pdbx_description
1 polymer ?
#
loop_
_entity_poly.entity_id
_entity_poly.type
_entity_poly.pdbx_seq_one_letter_code
_entity_poly.pdbx_strand_id
1 'polypeptide(L)'
;KATYFGFTGTPVSTKDRSTREVFGDYIDVYDMTQAVEDGATRPVYYESRVIKLNLDQETLKRIDDEYELMAANADPDVIERSKRQLGQMEAILGNDNTIDSLVHDILNHYEHYREGLLTGKAMIVAYSRPIAMKIYRRILELRPEWTEKAKVVMTSGNNDPEEWREIIGNKSYKNELAREFKDNDGPMKIAIVVGMWL
;
A
#
# COMPACT_ATOMS: atom_id res chain seq x y z
N LYS A 1 23.39 -34.16 16.57
CA LYS A 1 22.24 -33.71 15.76
C LYS A 1 21.62 -32.51 16.46
N ALA A 2 21.42 -31.39 15.75
CA ALA A 2 20.74 -30.22 16.27
C ALA A 2 19.24 -30.32 15.91
N THR A 3 18.37 -29.86 16.80
CA THR A 3 16.95 -29.72 16.57
C THR A 3 16.67 -28.23 16.25
N TYR A 4 15.90 -27.95 15.21
CA TYR A 4 15.59 -26.62 14.77
C TYR A 4 14.10 -26.37 14.96
N PHE A 5 13.73 -25.18 15.48
CA PHE A 5 12.37 -24.69 15.59
C PHE A 5 12.27 -23.35 14.86
N GLY A 6 11.23 -23.18 14.06
CA GLY A 6 10.92 -21.94 13.36
C GLY A 6 9.58 -21.38 13.83
N PHE A 7 9.52 -20.08 14.10
CA PHE A 7 8.29 -19.33 14.36
C PHE A 7 8.12 -18.29 13.24
N THR A 8 6.97 -18.30 12.58
CA THR A 8 6.69 -17.35 11.50
C THR A 8 5.22 -17.04 11.43
N GLY A 9 4.88 -15.76 11.19
CA GLY A 9 3.52 -15.32 10.83
C GLY A 9 3.20 -15.48 9.33
N THR A 10 4.22 -15.81 8.51
CA THR A 10 4.09 -15.90 7.05
C THR A 10 4.82 -17.14 6.52
N PRO A 11 4.28 -18.36 6.74
CA PRO A 11 4.91 -19.57 6.21
C PRO A 11 4.95 -19.52 4.69
N VAL A 12 6.09 -19.87 4.11
CA VAL A 12 6.31 -19.90 2.67
C VAL A 12 5.83 -21.24 2.11
N SER A 13 5.01 -21.19 1.07
CA SER A 13 4.58 -22.36 0.31
C SER A 13 4.59 -22.00 -1.17
N THR A 14 5.78 -22.03 -1.79
CA THR A 14 5.96 -21.84 -3.24
C THR A 14 6.46 -23.14 -3.87
N LYS A 15 6.42 -23.23 -5.22
CA LYS A 15 6.92 -24.42 -5.95
C LYS A 15 8.37 -24.75 -5.63
N ASP A 16 9.18 -23.72 -5.36
CA ASP A 16 10.63 -23.87 -5.16
C ASP A 16 11.07 -23.82 -3.70
N ARG A 17 10.21 -23.40 -2.78
CA ARG A 17 10.52 -23.29 -1.34
C ARG A 17 9.27 -23.53 -0.49
N SER A 18 9.42 -24.38 0.52
CA SER A 18 8.37 -24.65 1.50
C SER A 18 8.95 -24.65 2.91
N THR A 19 8.30 -23.93 3.82
CA THR A 19 8.65 -23.95 5.25
C THR A 19 8.56 -25.37 5.81
N ARG A 20 7.59 -26.17 5.35
CA ARG A 20 7.42 -27.57 5.78
C ARG A 20 8.55 -28.48 5.31
N GLU A 21 9.13 -28.26 4.13
CA GLU A 21 10.27 -29.03 3.63
C GLU A 21 11.54 -28.80 4.45
N VAL A 22 11.69 -27.60 4.99
CA VAL A 22 12.88 -27.24 5.79
C VAL A 22 12.75 -27.64 7.26
N PHE A 23 11.58 -27.40 7.85
CA PHE A 23 11.35 -27.56 9.30
C PHE A 23 10.49 -28.78 9.67
N GLY A 24 9.86 -29.44 8.70
CA GLY A 24 8.88 -30.49 8.95
C GLY A 24 7.45 -29.96 9.11
N ASP A 25 6.56 -30.82 9.60
CA ASP A 25 5.17 -30.43 9.81
C ASP A 25 5.02 -29.39 10.93
N TYR A 26 3.95 -28.58 10.82
CA TYR A 26 3.63 -27.60 11.84
C TYR A 26 3.31 -28.30 13.18
N ILE A 27 3.90 -27.78 14.24
CA ILE A 27 3.62 -28.22 15.62
C ILE A 27 2.29 -27.62 16.06
N ASP A 28 2.07 -26.34 15.74
CA ASP A 28 0.87 -25.60 16.05
C ASP A 28 0.64 -24.50 15.03
N VAL A 29 -0.62 -24.12 14.79
CA VAL A 29 -1.04 -23.04 13.89
C VAL A 29 -2.11 -22.22 14.60
N TYR A 30 -1.78 -20.96 14.88
CA TYR A 30 -2.72 -19.97 15.37
C TYR A 30 -3.03 -19.01 14.23
N ASP A 31 -4.13 -19.25 13.52
CA ASP A 31 -4.47 -18.48 12.34
C ASP A 31 -5.34 -17.25 12.65
N MET A 32 -5.63 -16.44 11.61
CA MET A 32 -6.44 -15.24 11.75
C MET A 32 -7.88 -15.55 12.18
N THR A 33 -8.44 -16.69 11.81
CA THR A 33 -9.81 -17.08 12.16
C THR A 33 -9.88 -17.32 13.66
N GLN A 34 -8.95 -18.13 14.17
CA GLN A 34 -8.87 -18.42 15.60
C GLN A 34 -8.58 -17.16 16.41
N ALA A 35 -7.70 -16.27 15.91
CA ALA A 35 -7.40 -15.01 16.57
C ALA A 35 -8.62 -14.07 16.67
N VAL A 36 -9.54 -14.11 15.70
CA VAL A 36 -10.80 -13.38 15.76
C VAL A 36 -11.78 -14.03 16.74
N GLU A 37 -11.92 -15.35 16.72
CA GLU A 37 -12.75 -16.11 17.65
C GLU A 37 -12.35 -15.89 19.10
N ASP A 38 -11.06 -15.89 19.38
CA ASP A 38 -10.49 -15.61 20.70
C ASP A 38 -10.56 -14.12 21.10
N GLY A 39 -11.00 -13.24 20.20
CA GLY A 39 -11.08 -11.80 20.44
C GLY A 39 -9.72 -11.09 20.46
N ALA A 40 -8.64 -11.76 20.06
CA ALA A 40 -7.29 -11.20 20.00
C ALA A 40 -7.14 -10.20 18.84
N THR A 41 -7.88 -10.41 17.74
CA THR A 41 -7.90 -9.51 16.59
C THR A 41 -9.34 -9.17 16.17
N ARG A 42 -9.47 -8.22 15.25
CA ARG A 42 -10.76 -7.87 14.64
C ARG A 42 -10.87 -8.52 13.26
N PRO A 43 -12.08 -8.85 12.79
CA PRO A 43 -12.27 -9.37 11.45
C PRO A 43 -11.85 -8.34 10.40
N VAL A 44 -11.21 -8.83 9.33
CA VAL A 44 -10.84 -8.02 8.16
C VAL A 44 -11.88 -8.27 7.06
N TYR A 45 -12.48 -7.20 6.59
CA TYR A 45 -13.43 -7.23 5.46
C TYR A 45 -12.69 -6.74 4.22
N TYR A 46 -12.67 -7.57 3.18
CA TYR A 46 -12.06 -7.25 1.91
C TYR A 46 -13.13 -6.80 0.91
N GLU A 47 -12.94 -5.62 0.32
CA GLU A 47 -13.76 -5.08 -0.75
C GLU A 47 -12.86 -4.77 -1.95
N SER A 48 -13.09 -5.47 -3.07
CA SER A 48 -12.39 -5.20 -4.32
C SER A 48 -13.14 -4.12 -5.09
N ARG A 49 -12.46 -2.99 -5.33
CA ARG A 49 -12.98 -1.88 -6.12
C ARG A 49 -12.15 -1.73 -7.38
N VAL A 50 -12.79 -1.88 -8.53
CA VAL A 50 -12.14 -1.78 -9.83
C VAL A 50 -12.38 -0.38 -10.39
N ILE A 51 -11.32 0.40 -10.52
CA ILE A 51 -11.36 1.65 -11.27
C ILE A 51 -11.33 1.29 -12.75
N LYS A 52 -12.31 1.79 -13.49
CA LYS A 52 -12.27 1.71 -14.94
C LYS A 52 -11.16 2.65 -15.42
N LEU A 53 -9.98 2.09 -15.60
CA LEU A 53 -8.93 2.75 -16.35
C LEU A 53 -9.46 2.85 -17.78
N ASN A 54 -9.60 4.04 -18.34
CA ASN A 54 -9.84 4.23 -19.76
C ASN A 54 -8.55 3.91 -20.54
N LEU A 55 -8.03 2.70 -20.32
CA LEU A 55 -6.91 2.16 -21.05
C LEU A 55 -7.45 1.52 -22.31
N ASP A 56 -6.78 1.75 -23.42
CA ASP A 56 -7.07 1.02 -24.64
C ASP A 56 -6.77 -0.48 -24.45
N GLN A 57 -7.40 -1.33 -25.26
CA GLN A 57 -7.24 -2.78 -25.16
C GLN A 57 -5.78 -3.24 -25.38
N GLU A 58 -5.00 -2.46 -26.12
CA GLU A 58 -3.60 -2.74 -26.38
C GLU A 58 -2.74 -2.53 -25.14
N THR A 59 -3.02 -1.50 -24.37
CA THR A 59 -2.37 -1.23 -23.08
C THR A 59 -2.75 -2.28 -22.03
N LEU A 60 -4.02 -2.70 -21.97
CA LEU A 60 -4.46 -3.78 -21.08
C LEU A 60 -3.76 -5.10 -21.41
N LYS A 61 -3.69 -5.45 -22.70
CA LYS A 61 -3.01 -6.67 -23.14
C LYS A 61 -1.51 -6.65 -22.83
N ARG A 62 -0.85 -5.51 -22.95
CA ARG A 62 0.56 -5.36 -22.53
C ARG A 62 0.74 -5.58 -21.04
N ILE A 63 -0.17 -5.10 -20.22
CA ILE A 63 -0.13 -5.30 -18.74
C ILE A 63 -0.26 -6.80 -18.43
N ASP A 64 -1.18 -7.51 -19.07
CA ASP A 64 -1.40 -8.95 -18.87
C ASP A 64 -0.19 -9.77 -19.34
N ASP A 65 0.32 -9.50 -20.55
CA ASP A 65 1.49 -10.17 -21.11
C ASP A 65 2.75 -9.94 -20.25
N GLU A 66 2.88 -8.77 -19.65
CA GLU A 66 3.99 -8.40 -18.78
C GLU A 66 3.86 -9.03 -17.38
N TYR A 67 2.65 -9.19 -16.87
CA TYR A 67 2.40 -9.88 -15.61
C TYR A 67 2.74 -11.38 -15.69
N GLU A 68 2.41 -12.03 -16.80
CA GLU A 68 2.79 -13.42 -17.07
C GLU A 68 4.30 -13.62 -17.20
N LEU A 69 5.01 -12.65 -17.79
CA LEU A 69 6.47 -12.66 -17.92
C LEU A 69 7.18 -12.46 -16.57
N MET A 70 6.64 -11.64 -15.65
CA MET A 70 7.18 -11.48 -14.30
C MET A 70 7.03 -12.75 -13.46
N ALA A 71 5.99 -13.53 -13.69
CA ALA A 71 5.74 -14.78 -12.98
C ALA A 71 6.68 -15.92 -13.43
N ALA A 72 7.37 -15.78 -14.55
CA ALA A 72 7.99 -16.91 -15.24
C ALA A 72 9.49 -17.12 -15.07
N ASN A 73 10.38 -16.18 -14.61
CA ASN A 73 11.79 -16.50 -14.31
C ASN A 73 12.73 -15.32 -14.02
N ALA A 74 13.73 -15.55 -13.15
CA ALA A 74 14.76 -14.62 -12.69
C ALA A 74 16.08 -14.77 -13.46
N ASP A 75 16.32 -13.92 -14.48
CA ASP A 75 17.57 -13.77 -15.21
C ASP A 75 17.98 -12.26 -15.22
N PRO A 76 19.28 -11.88 -15.26
CA PRO A 76 19.75 -10.47 -15.20
C PRO A 76 19.11 -9.54 -16.24
N ASP A 77 18.80 -10.02 -17.42
CA ASP A 77 18.02 -9.28 -18.43
C ASP A 77 16.57 -8.98 -17.95
N VAL A 78 16.07 -9.76 -17.00
CA VAL A 78 14.77 -9.59 -16.37
C VAL A 78 14.76 -8.37 -15.44
N ILE A 79 15.89 -8.05 -14.80
CA ILE A 79 15.99 -6.86 -13.90
C ILE A 79 15.82 -5.57 -14.70
N GLU A 80 16.40 -5.48 -15.89
CA GLU A 80 16.29 -4.29 -16.73
C GLU A 80 14.90 -4.18 -17.38
N ARG A 81 14.31 -5.31 -17.78
CA ARG A 81 12.91 -5.39 -18.20
C ARG A 81 11.96 -5.02 -17.06
N SER A 82 12.15 -5.56 -15.87
CA SER A 82 11.34 -5.23 -14.68
C SER A 82 11.37 -3.75 -14.33
N LYS A 83 12.52 -3.08 -14.44
CA LYS A 83 12.63 -1.63 -14.22
C LYS A 83 11.83 -0.83 -15.25
N ARG A 84 11.87 -1.26 -16.51
CA ARG A 84 11.11 -0.64 -17.61
C ARG A 84 9.61 -0.85 -17.43
N GLN A 85 9.20 -2.04 -17.01
CA GLN A 85 7.82 -2.42 -16.71
C GLN A 85 7.26 -1.64 -15.51
N LEU A 86 8.02 -1.53 -14.42
CA LEU A 86 7.65 -0.70 -13.27
C LEU A 86 7.42 0.76 -13.66
N GLY A 87 8.27 1.30 -14.55
CA GLY A 87 8.11 2.66 -15.08
C GLY A 87 6.84 2.82 -15.94
N GLN A 88 6.49 1.81 -16.74
CA GLN A 88 5.25 1.82 -17.54
C GLN A 88 4.01 1.72 -16.65
N MET A 89 4.02 0.82 -15.66
CA MET A 89 2.93 0.71 -14.68
C MET A 89 2.77 2.00 -13.89
N GLU A 90 3.87 2.63 -13.48
CA GLU A 90 3.83 3.93 -12.81
C GLU A 90 3.20 5.02 -13.68
N ALA A 91 3.53 5.05 -14.98
CA ALA A 91 2.95 6.00 -15.94
C ALA A 91 1.44 5.79 -16.13
N ILE A 92 0.99 4.52 -16.20
CA ILE A 92 -0.42 4.16 -16.34
C ILE A 92 -1.20 4.52 -15.07
N LEU A 93 -0.74 4.04 -13.92
CA LEU A 93 -1.40 4.28 -12.63
C LEU A 93 -1.32 5.74 -12.21
N GLY A 94 -0.25 6.43 -12.57
CA GLY A 94 -0.01 7.84 -12.28
C GLY A 94 -0.60 8.81 -13.30
N ASN A 95 -1.37 8.34 -14.29
CA ASN A 95 -2.09 9.21 -15.21
C ASN A 95 -3.11 10.07 -14.45
N ASP A 96 -3.21 11.34 -14.80
CA ASP A 96 -4.02 12.30 -14.03
C ASP A 96 -5.51 11.94 -14.02
N ASN A 97 -6.06 11.40 -15.10
CA ASN A 97 -7.46 10.93 -15.15
C ASN A 97 -7.67 9.71 -14.23
N THR A 98 -6.67 8.83 -14.14
CA THR A 98 -6.70 7.65 -13.25
C THR A 98 -6.65 8.12 -11.79
N ILE A 99 -5.75 9.01 -11.45
CA ILE A 99 -5.62 9.60 -10.12
C ILE A 99 -6.91 10.34 -9.73
N ASP A 100 -7.46 11.12 -10.63
CA ASP A 100 -8.71 11.86 -10.39
C ASP A 100 -9.87 10.90 -10.06
N SER A 101 -10.08 9.90 -10.89
CA SER A 101 -11.11 8.88 -10.68
C SER A 101 -10.92 8.12 -9.37
N LEU A 102 -9.67 7.74 -9.07
CA LEU A 102 -9.30 7.06 -7.83
C LEU A 102 -9.60 7.91 -6.60
N VAL A 103 -9.17 9.17 -6.63
CA VAL A 103 -9.35 10.07 -5.49
C VAL A 103 -10.81 10.36 -5.25
N HIS A 104 -11.62 10.56 -6.30
CA HIS A 104 -13.07 10.73 -6.17
C HIS A 104 -13.73 9.51 -5.53
N ASP A 105 -13.36 8.30 -5.93
CA ASP A 105 -13.88 7.08 -5.32
C ASP A 105 -13.47 6.93 -3.85
N ILE A 106 -12.20 7.21 -3.53
CA ILE A 106 -11.68 7.19 -2.15
C ILE A 106 -12.42 8.19 -1.27
N LEU A 107 -12.56 9.45 -1.73
CA LEU A 107 -13.24 10.49 -0.98
C LEU A 107 -14.71 10.13 -0.73
N ASN A 108 -15.41 9.70 -1.79
CA ASN A 108 -16.81 9.29 -1.68
C ASN A 108 -16.98 8.12 -0.70
N HIS A 109 -16.12 7.10 -0.80
CA HIS A 109 -16.15 5.95 0.12
C HIS A 109 -15.84 6.37 1.56
N TYR A 110 -14.82 7.22 1.74
CA TYR A 110 -14.41 7.67 3.07
C TYR A 110 -15.52 8.48 3.74
N GLU A 111 -16.01 9.51 3.08
CA GLU A 111 -17.01 10.44 3.62
C GLU A 111 -18.34 9.75 3.94
N HIS A 112 -18.80 8.80 3.10
CA HIS A 112 -20.09 8.17 3.29
C HIS A 112 -20.06 6.93 4.21
N TYR A 113 -18.92 6.21 4.24
CA TYR A 113 -18.90 4.91 4.90
C TYR A 113 -17.86 4.76 6.00
N ARG A 114 -16.91 5.68 6.12
CA ARG A 114 -15.78 5.52 7.06
C ARG A 114 -15.61 6.66 8.05
N GLU A 115 -15.84 7.89 7.68
CA GLU A 115 -15.58 9.07 8.49
C GLU A 115 -16.35 9.04 9.83
N GLY A 116 -17.60 8.61 9.81
CA GLY A 116 -18.46 8.49 11.00
C GLY A 116 -18.33 7.17 11.76
N LEU A 117 -17.43 6.25 11.33
CA LEU A 117 -17.29 4.93 11.94
C LEU A 117 -16.04 4.86 12.82
N LEU A 118 -16.21 4.32 14.04
CA LEU A 118 -15.10 4.11 14.98
C LEU A 118 -14.25 5.38 15.14
N THR A 119 -12.97 5.30 14.76
CA THR A 119 -12.03 6.41 14.84
C THR A 119 -11.96 7.24 13.56
N GLY A 120 -12.67 6.85 12.50
CA GLY A 120 -12.64 7.48 11.19
C GLY A 120 -11.26 7.43 10.50
N LYS A 121 -10.36 6.52 10.91
CA LYS A 121 -9.01 6.44 10.36
C LYS A 121 -8.97 5.64 9.07
N ALA A 122 -8.12 6.07 8.15
CA ALA A 122 -7.85 5.41 6.88
C ALA A 122 -6.37 5.45 6.54
N MET A 123 -5.90 4.43 5.82
CA MET A 123 -4.56 4.37 5.26
C MET A 123 -4.66 4.12 3.75
N ILE A 124 -4.02 4.97 2.97
CA ILE A 124 -3.91 4.84 1.52
C ILE A 124 -2.49 4.36 1.22
N VAL A 125 -2.36 3.13 0.72
CA VAL A 125 -1.07 2.58 0.32
C VAL A 125 -0.90 2.80 -1.18
N ALA A 126 -0.04 3.76 -1.54
CA ALA A 126 0.21 4.10 -2.93
C ALA A 126 1.27 3.19 -3.55
N TYR A 127 1.16 2.97 -4.85
CA TYR A 127 2.10 2.14 -5.62
C TYR A 127 3.53 2.70 -5.60
N SER A 128 3.68 4.02 -5.73
CA SER A 128 4.98 4.70 -5.72
C SER A 128 4.90 6.07 -5.04
N ARG A 129 6.08 6.65 -4.77
CA ARG A 129 6.19 7.98 -4.14
C ARG A 129 5.59 9.11 -4.99
N PRO A 130 5.83 9.18 -6.32
CA PRO A 130 5.15 10.13 -7.19
C PRO A 130 3.63 9.99 -7.15
N ILE A 131 3.12 8.76 -7.17
CA ILE A 131 1.68 8.50 -7.09
C ILE A 131 1.11 8.94 -5.73
N ALA A 132 1.81 8.67 -4.63
CA ALA A 132 1.40 9.15 -3.31
C ALA A 132 1.25 10.67 -3.27
N MET A 133 2.20 11.40 -3.85
CA MET A 133 2.16 12.86 -3.93
C MET A 133 1.04 13.36 -4.83
N LYS A 134 0.78 12.70 -5.96
CA LYS A 134 -0.37 13.03 -6.84
C LYS A 134 -1.70 12.84 -6.10
N ILE A 135 -1.87 11.70 -5.41
CA ILE A 135 -3.07 11.44 -4.60
C ILE A 135 -3.24 12.53 -3.53
N TYR A 136 -2.18 12.84 -2.77
CA TYR A 136 -2.21 13.87 -1.74
C TYR A 136 -2.63 15.23 -2.27
N ARG A 137 -1.97 15.69 -3.33
CA ARG A 137 -2.29 16.98 -3.97
C ARG A 137 -3.75 17.01 -4.46
N ARG A 138 -4.19 15.95 -5.12
CA ARG A 138 -5.56 15.87 -5.62
C ARG A 138 -6.59 15.84 -4.50
N ILE A 139 -6.31 15.19 -3.38
CA ILE A 139 -7.16 15.26 -2.18
C ILE A 139 -7.27 16.70 -1.69
N LEU A 140 -6.15 17.42 -1.55
CA LEU A 140 -6.18 18.80 -1.06
C LEU A 140 -6.78 19.81 -2.06
N GLU A 141 -6.72 19.55 -3.37
CA GLU A 141 -7.44 20.33 -4.37
C GLU A 141 -8.97 20.20 -4.21
N LEU A 142 -9.45 18.98 -3.93
CA LEU A 142 -10.88 18.69 -3.76
C LEU A 142 -11.38 18.97 -2.35
N ARG A 143 -10.51 18.93 -1.35
CA ARG A 143 -10.81 19.15 0.09
C ARG A 143 -9.67 19.97 0.72
N PRO A 144 -9.60 21.28 0.45
CA PRO A 144 -8.54 22.13 1.00
C PRO A 144 -8.48 22.13 2.54
N GLU A 145 -9.61 21.93 3.18
CA GLU A 145 -9.75 21.85 4.63
C GLU A 145 -9.12 20.59 5.25
N TRP A 146 -8.75 19.61 4.44
CA TRP A 146 -8.16 18.36 4.91
C TRP A 146 -6.64 18.41 5.08
N THR A 147 -6.05 19.60 5.05
CA THR A 147 -4.60 19.78 5.22
C THR A 147 -4.07 19.14 6.51
N GLU A 148 -4.82 19.21 7.62
CA GLU A 148 -4.46 18.54 8.87
C GLU A 148 -4.98 17.09 8.95
N LYS A 149 -6.01 16.77 8.18
CA LYS A 149 -6.66 15.47 8.20
C LYS A 149 -5.91 14.41 7.40
N ALA A 150 -5.36 14.77 6.24
CA ALA A 150 -4.62 13.88 5.35
C ALA A 150 -3.14 14.27 5.32
N LYS A 151 -2.26 13.33 5.59
CA LYS A 151 -0.80 13.54 5.59
C LYS A 151 -0.09 12.43 4.80
N VAL A 152 1.03 12.80 4.16
CA VAL A 152 1.92 11.85 3.49
C VAL A 152 3.01 11.39 4.45
N VAL A 153 3.18 10.09 4.56
CA VAL A 153 4.25 9.49 5.36
C VAL A 153 5.08 8.56 4.49
N MET A 154 6.23 9.01 4.09
CA MET A 154 7.17 8.23 3.27
C MET A 154 8.63 8.67 3.52
N THR A 155 9.59 7.89 3.05
CA THR A 155 11.00 8.25 3.14
C THR A 155 11.35 9.34 2.12
N SER A 156 12.27 10.25 2.47
CA SER A 156 12.87 11.19 1.52
C SER A 156 13.93 10.50 0.67
N GLY A 157 14.02 10.89 -0.60
CA GLY A 157 15.05 10.47 -1.54
C GLY A 157 15.95 11.63 -1.94
N ASN A 158 17.18 11.34 -2.38
CA ASN A 158 18.14 12.37 -2.77
C ASN A 158 17.68 13.20 -4.00
N ASN A 159 16.86 12.60 -4.84
CA ASN A 159 16.36 13.20 -6.08
C ASN A 159 14.93 13.76 -5.96
N ASP A 160 14.42 13.90 -4.73
CA ASP A 160 13.08 14.46 -4.54
C ASP A 160 13.03 15.93 -4.91
N PRO A 161 11.95 16.38 -5.56
CA PRO A 161 11.67 17.80 -5.71
C PRO A 161 11.70 18.52 -4.36
N GLU A 162 12.19 19.75 -4.35
CA GLU A 162 12.33 20.53 -3.11
C GLU A 162 11.01 20.71 -2.37
N GLU A 163 9.92 20.93 -3.10
CA GLU A 163 8.55 21.03 -2.57
C GLU A 163 8.09 19.79 -1.82
N TRP A 164 8.64 18.58 -2.14
CA TRP A 164 8.29 17.36 -1.42
C TRP A 164 8.93 17.31 -0.04
N ARG A 165 10.09 17.94 0.13
CA ARG A 165 10.84 17.93 1.40
C ARG A 165 10.05 18.60 2.51
N GLU A 166 9.31 19.67 2.18
CA GLU A 166 8.44 20.36 3.14
C GLU A 166 7.26 19.48 3.57
N ILE A 167 6.66 18.73 2.62
CA ILE A 167 5.52 17.86 2.88
C ILE A 167 5.94 16.60 3.64
N ILE A 168 7.05 15.97 3.24
CA ILE A 168 7.53 14.70 3.83
C ILE A 168 8.15 14.95 5.21
N GLY A 169 8.81 16.09 5.38
CA GLY A 169 9.52 16.46 6.59
C GLY A 169 10.69 15.53 6.96
N ASN A 170 11.21 15.74 8.14
CA ASN A 170 12.32 14.96 8.69
C ASN A 170 11.82 13.78 9.56
N LYS A 171 12.77 13.04 10.17
CA LYS A 171 12.44 11.90 11.03
C LYS A 171 11.60 12.30 12.25
N SER A 172 11.86 13.47 12.84
CA SER A 172 11.11 13.97 14.02
C SER A 172 9.67 14.24 13.63
N TYR A 173 9.44 14.92 12.51
CA TYR A 173 8.11 15.18 11.97
C TYR A 173 7.31 13.89 11.70
N LYS A 174 7.96 12.89 11.11
CA LYS A 174 7.29 11.57 10.88
C LYS A 174 6.93 10.85 12.18
N ASN A 175 7.74 10.97 13.22
CA ASN A 175 7.42 10.44 14.54
C ASN A 175 6.24 11.19 15.19
N GLU A 176 6.12 12.48 14.93
CA GLU A 176 4.99 13.30 15.35
C GLU A 176 3.71 12.88 14.65
N LEU A 177 3.73 12.77 13.32
CA LEU A 177 2.61 12.25 12.54
C LEU A 177 2.17 10.85 12.99
N ALA A 178 3.13 9.99 13.37
CA ALA A 178 2.82 8.66 13.88
C ALA A 178 2.09 8.72 15.24
N ARG A 179 2.42 9.69 16.11
CA ARG A 179 1.70 9.91 17.38
C ARG A 179 0.31 10.49 17.12
N GLU A 180 0.21 11.50 16.25
CA GLU A 180 -1.08 12.09 15.86
C GLU A 180 -2.01 11.06 15.23
N PHE A 181 -1.48 10.19 14.36
CA PHE A 181 -2.28 9.13 13.77
C PHE A 181 -2.73 8.08 14.78
N LYS A 182 -2.01 7.86 15.86
CA LYS A 182 -2.43 6.97 16.96
C LYS A 182 -3.48 7.62 17.88
N ASP A 183 -3.47 8.94 17.99
CA ASP A 183 -4.46 9.67 18.75
C ASP A 183 -5.82 9.63 18.03
N ASN A 184 -6.81 9.04 18.69
CA ASN A 184 -8.15 8.90 18.14
C ASN A 184 -8.92 10.22 18.06
N ASP A 185 -8.59 11.17 18.91
CA ASP A 185 -9.22 12.48 18.97
C ASP A 185 -8.45 13.54 18.16
N GLY A 186 -7.22 13.18 17.71
CA GLY A 186 -6.37 14.04 16.90
C GLY A 186 -6.95 14.34 15.50
N PRO A 187 -6.46 15.42 14.87
CA PRO A 187 -6.95 15.86 13.57
C PRO A 187 -6.57 14.91 12.42
N MET A 188 -5.41 14.24 12.51
CA MET A 188 -4.94 13.35 11.47
C MET A 188 -5.76 12.06 11.41
N LYS A 189 -6.47 11.85 10.31
CA LYS A 189 -7.33 10.68 10.09
C LYS A 189 -6.87 9.82 8.91
N ILE A 190 -6.17 10.41 7.94
CA ILE A 190 -5.78 9.73 6.70
C ILE A 190 -4.26 9.77 6.55
N ALA A 191 -3.64 8.60 6.51
CA ALA A 191 -2.23 8.45 6.21
C ALA A 191 -2.05 7.95 4.77
N ILE A 192 -1.26 8.67 3.96
CA ILE A 192 -0.88 8.25 2.60
C ILE A 192 0.55 7.74 2.68
N VAL A 193 0.75 6.46 2.40
CA VAL A 193 2.03 5.77 2.58
C VAL A 193 2.47 5.06 1.30
N VAL A 194 3.75 4.70 1.23
CA VAL A 194 4.32 3.91 0.13
C VAL A 194 5.07 2.72 0.72
N GLY A 195 4.76 1.52 0.24
CA GLY A 195 5.33 0.30 0.79
C GLY A 195 4.86 -0.01 2.21
N MET A 196 5.69 -0.69 2.98
CA MET A 196 5.39 -0.97 4.38
C MET A 196 5.83 0.21 5.25
N TRP A 197 4.86 0.94 5.77
CA TRP A 197 5.06 1.86 6.88
C TRP A 197 4.40 1.23 8.11
N LEU A 198 5.24 0.62 8.91
CA LEU A 198 4.88 0.06 10.21
C LEU A 198 5.82 0.63 11.27
#